data_fbea794be0642180a1c0fb8ffc61e324
#
_entry.id   fbea794be0642180a1c0fb8ffc61e324
#
_cell.length_a   1.000
_cell.length_b   1.000
_cell.length_c   1.000
_cell.angle_alpha   90.00
_cell.angle_beta   90.00
_cell.angle_gamma   90.00
#
_symmetry.space_group_name_H-M   'P 1'
#
loop_
_entity.id
_entity.type
_entity.pdbx_description
1 polymer ?
#
loop_
_entity_poly.entity_id
_entity_poly.type
_entity_poly.pdbx_seq_one_letter_code
_entity_poly.pdbx_strand_id
1 'polypeptide(L)'
;MKNLVKASAMLLLLSSFLAGQNTAQQSPVPNKPAEDYSGMYAFLQDGEFVQVTVEDAGQVTGFVSRYGDLESDRGAFLDQFFKKAKLDGKRLAFTTDTVHGVWYEFKGAVKRGEGKNLGDEAYYVLKGTLMQYSTDANKKTVAKSRDVAFKSFPQDFGNGPDKRD
;
A
#
# COMPACT_ATOMS: atom_id res chain seq x y z
N MET A 1 19.89 60.26 53.70
CA MET A 1 19.77 61.45 52.88
C MET A 1 18.93 61.07 51.69
N LYS A 2 17.66 61.28 51.75
CA LYS A 2 16.82 62.23 50.98
C LYS A 2 17.07 62.15 49.49
N ASN A 3 16.11 61.63 48.73
CA ASN A 3 15.28 62.34 47.75
C ASN A 3 14.42 61.31 47.03
N LEU A 4 13.19 61.34 47.17
CA LEU A 4 12.08 62.16 46.64
C LEU A 4 11.61 61.69 45.23
N VAL A 5 10.46 61.17 45.29
CA VAL A 5 9.50 60.72 44.30
C VAL A 5 9.16 61.83 43.28
N LYS A 6 8.98 61.43 42.02
CA LYS A 6 7.99 62.08 41.15
C LYS A 6 7.21 61.05 40.36
N ALA A 7 5.96 60.96 40.71
CA ALA A 7 4.95 60.26 39.92
C ALA A 7 4.66 61.03 38.62
N SER A 8 4.56 60.35 37.53
CA SER A 8 3.98 60.90 36.31
C SER A 8 3.00 59.87 35.74
N ALA A 9 1.73 60.20 35.88
CA ALA A 9 0.63 59.49 35.35
C ALA A 9 0.61 59.69 33.83
N MET A 10 0.71 58.59 33.06
CA MET A 10 0.52 58.62 31.62
C MET A 10 -0.67 57.74 31.28
N LEU A 11 -1.73 58.39 30.86
CA LEU A 11 -3.00 57.87 30.39
C LEU A 11 -2.78 57.19 29.05
N LEU A 12 -2.87 55.87 29.00
CA LEU A 12 -2.78 55.09 27.73
C LEU A 12 -4.20 54.71 27.29
N LEU A 13 -4.59 55.33 26.19
CA LEU A 13 -5.79 55.03 25.41
C LEU A 13 -5.68 53.60 24.85
N LEU A 14 -6.55 52.70 25.28
CA LEU A 14 -6.76 51.40 24.68
C LEU A 14 -7.56 51.59 23.37
N SER A 15 -6.89 51.54 22.24
CA SER A 15 -7.52 51.35 20.95
C SER A 15 -7.69 49.84 20.69
N SER A 16 -8.93 49.37 20.79
CA SER A 16 -9.34 48.02 20.49
C SER A 16 -9.27 47.76 18.97
N PHE A 17 -8.23 47.07 18.50
CA PHE A 17 -8.21 46.52 17.15
C PHE A 17 -9.01 45.23 17.14
N LEU A 18 -10.25 45.26 16.62
CA LEU A 18 -10.96 44.06 16.20
C LEU A 18 -10.29 43.53 14.90
N ALA A 19 -9.35 42.61 15.05
CA ALA A 19 -8.90 41.79 13.94
C ALA A 19 -9.98 40.77 13.61
N GLY A 20 -10.75 41.03 12.57
CA GLY A 20 -11.66 40.03 11.99
C GLY A 20 -10.86 38.83 11.52
N GLN A 21 -10.98 37.72 12.23
CA GLN A 21 -10.48 36.43 11.76
C GLN A 21 -11.42 35.92 10.67
N ASN A 22 -11.08 36.17 9.40
CA ASN A 22 -11.63 35.44 8.27
C ASN A 22 -11.10 34.00 8.35
N THR A 23 -11.78 33.14 9.09
CA THR A 23 -11.66 31.69 8.96
C THR A 23 -12.22 31.34 7.58
N ALA A 24 -11.35 31.28 6.58
CA ALA A 24 -11.68 30.64 5.32
C ALA A 24 -12.00 29.18 5.64
N GLN A 25 -13.31 28.88 5.65
CA GLN A 25 -13.82 27.52 5.74
C GLN A 25 -13.34 26.81 4.48
N GLN A 26 -12.21 26.07 4.59
CA GLN A 26 -11.82 25.12 3.56
C GLN A 26 -12.93 24.08 3.48
N SER A 27 -13.73 24.18 2.43
CA SER A 27 -14.66 23.13 2.04
C SER A 27 -13.88 21.82 1.97
N PRO A 28 -14.34 20.74 2.60
CA PRO A 28 -13.67 19.45 2.47
C PRO A 28 -13.64 19.09 0.98
N VAL A 29 -12.44 18.96 0.43
CA VAL A 29 -12.23 18.39 -0.90
C VAL A 29 -12.94 17.03 -0.89
N PRO A 30 -13.88 16.75 -1.81
CA PRO A 30 -14.53 15.46 -1.84
C PRO A 30 -13.43 14.41 -1.98
N ASN A 31 -13.26 13.62 -0.91
CA ASN A 31 -12.35 12.50 -0.91
C ASN A 31 -12.88 11.52 -1.96
N LYS A 32 -12.27 11.52 -3.16
CA LYS A 32 -12.52 10.45 -4.12
C LYS A 32 -12.24 9.15 -3.39
N PRO A 33 -13.17 8.19 -3.36
CA PRO A 33 -12.91 6.90 -2.74
C PRO A 33 -11.56 6.39 -3.24
N ALA A 34 -10.69 5.99 -2.31
CA ALA A 34 -9.42 5.38 -2.69
C ALA A 34 -9.74 4.20 -3.63
N GLU A 35 -9.08 4.14 -4.78
CA GLU A 35 -9.24 2.99 -5.67
C GLU A 35 -8.80 1.75 -4.88
N ASP A 36 -9.69 0.77 -4.77
CA ASP A 36 -9.38 -0.49 -4.11
C ASP A 36 -8.56 -1.37 -5.06
N TYR A 37 -7.33 -1.64 -4.68
CA TYR A 37 -6.42 -2.51 -5.42
C TYR A 37 -6.31 -3.89 -4.78
N SER A 38 -7.18 -4.22 -3.84
CA SER A 38 -7.24 -5.54 -3.24
C SER A 38 -7.55 -6.60 -4.30
N GLY A 39 -6.95 -7.76 -4.15
CA GLY A 39 -7.18 -8.87 -5.05
C GLY A 39 -5.98 -9.80 -5.17
N MET A 40 -6.18 -10.83 -5.97
CA MET A 40 -5.14 -11.79 -6.33
C MET A 40 -4.53 -11.38 -7.67
N TYR A 41 -3.22 -11.49 -7.75
CA TYR A 41 -2.44 -11.21 -8.95
C TYR A 41 -1.56 -12.41 -9.29
N ALA A 42 -1.46 -12.78 -10.56
CA ALA A 42 -0.53 -13.82 -11.00
C ALA A 42 0.89 -13.53 -10.49
N PHE A 43 1.66 -14.57 -10.22
CA PHE A 43 3.04 -14.41 -9.76
C PHE A 43 4.02 -14.93 -10.83
N LEU A 44 5.01 -15.72 -10.48
CA LEU A 44 6.09 -16.10 -11.39
C LEU A 44 5.78 -17.29 -12.26
N GLN A 45 4.98 -18.22 -11.77
CA GLN A 45 4.60 -19.46 -12.46
C GLN A 45 3.09 -19.61 -12.43
N ASP A 46 2.55 -20.40 -13.36
CA ASP A 46 1.13 -20.72 -13.37
C ASP A 46 0.71 -21.34 -12.04
N GLY A 47 -0.39 -20.85 -11.49
CA GLY A 47 -0.91 -21.25 -10.20
C GLY A 47 -0.31 -20.48 -8.99
N GLU A 48 0.85 -19.87 -9.14
CA GLU A 48 1.38 -18.98 -8.11
C GLU A 48 0.69 -17.60 -8.16
N PHE A 49 0.50 -17.00 -6.99
CA PHE A 49 -0.13 -15.69 -6.91
C PHE A 49 0.39 -14.83 -5.75
N VAL A 50 0.10 -13.55 -5.87
CA VAL A 50 0.25 -12.57 -4.80
C VAL A 50 -1.15 -12.09 -4.40
N GLN A 51 -1.52 -12.25 -3.14
CA GLN A 51 -2.70 -11.65 -2.56
C GLN A 51 -2.33 -10.30 -1.97
N VAL A 52 -3.06 -9.26 -2.37
CA VAL A 52 -2.95 -7.90 -1.80
C VAL A 52 -4.28 -7.53 -1.17
N THR A 53 -4.25 -7.03 0.05
CA THR A 53 -5.41 -6.47 0.75
C THR A 53 -5.07 -5.04 1.15
N VAL A 54 -5.85 -4.10 0.67
CA VAL A 54 -5.75 -2.69 1.06
C VAL A 54 -6.79 -2.45 2.15
N GLU A 55 -6.33 -2.17 3.35
CA GLU A 55 -7.17 -1.92 4.51
C GLU A 55 -7.44 -0.43 4.67
N ASP A 56 -8.28 -0.10 5.64
CA ASP A 56 -8.56 1.28 6.02
C ASP A 56 -7.26 2.04 6.30
N ALA A 57 -7.26 3.34 6.01
CA ALA A 57 -6.11 4.21 6.14
C ALA A 57 -4.89 3.85 5.23
N GLY A 58 -5.08 3.00 4.21
CA GLY A 58 -4.03 2.66 3.23
C GLY A 58 -2.98 1.69 3.77
N GLN A 59 -3.27 0.98 4.85
CA GLN A 59 -2.46 -0.16 5.26
C GLN A 59 -2.60 -1.27 4.22
N VAL A 60 -1.53 -2.01 4.01
CA VAL A 60 -1.51 -3.12 3.06
C VAL A 60 -1.04 -4.36 3.78
N THR A 61 -1.82 -5.43 3.65
CA THR A 61 -1.46 -6.77 4.05
C THR A 61 -1.52 -7.72 2.85
N GLY A 62 -1.05 -8.92 3.01
CA GLY A 62 -1.09 -9.91 1.95
C GLY A 62 0.01 -10.95 2.06
N PHE A 63 0.14 -11.75 1.03
CA PHE A 63 1.15 -12.80 0.95
C PHE A 63 1.44 -13.19 -0.50
N VAL A 64 2.58 -13.81 -0.72
CA VAL A 64 2.94 -14.54 -1.94
C VAL A 64 2.71 -16.02 -1.68
N SER A 65 1.92 -16.69 -2.53
CA SER A 65 1.75 -18.13 -2.55
C SER A 65 2.52 -18.69 -3.74
N ARG A 66 3.52 -19.50 -3.49
CA ARG A 66 4.39 -20.08 -4.51
C ARG A 66 4.66 -21.55 -4.29
N TYR A 67 5.07 -22.24 -5.31
CA TYR A 67 5.53 -23.63 -5.17
C TYR A 67 6.84 -23.72 -4.37
N GLY A 68 6.96 -24.77 -3.58
CA GLY A 68 8.18 -25.08 -2.88
C GLY A 68 9.30 -25.50 -3.84
N ASP A 69 10.54 -25.05 -3.53
CA ASP A 69 11.73 -25.34 -4.35
C ASP A 69 12.44 -26.62 -3.91
N LEU A 70 12.16 -27.13 -2.70
CA LEU A 70 12.80 -28.30 -2.14
C LEU A 70 12.05 -29.58 -2.51
N GLU A 71 12.77 -30.70 -2.50
CA GLU A 71 12.17 -32.03 -2.73
C GLU A 71 11.05 -32.32 -1.70
N SER A 72 11.25 -31.89 -0.45
CA SER A 72 10.27 -32.02 0.65
C SER A 72 8.97 -31.24 0.41
N ASP A 73 9.04 -30.20 -0.42
CA ASP A 73 7.93 -29.26 -0.65
C ASP A 73 7.33 -29.44 -2.05
N ARG A 74 7.73 -30.47 -2.78
CA ARG A 74 7.29 -30.67 -4.17
C ARG A 74 5.76 -30.75 -4.24
N GLY A 75 5.18 -29.83 -5.01
CA GLY A 75 3.74 -29.73 -5.20
C GLY A 75 2.98 -29.04 -4.06
N ALA A 76 3.66 -28.60 -3.02
CA ALA A 76 3.07 -27.79 -1.95
C ALA A 76 3.18 -26.30 -2.25
N PHE A 77 2.14 -25.56 -1.87
CA PHE A 77 2.23 -24.09 -1.83
C PHE A 77 2.85 -23.62 -0.51
N LEU A 78 3.72 -22.65 -0.61
CA LEU A 78 4.35 -21.96 0.52
C LEU A 78 3.88 -20.52 0.54
N ASP A 79 3.15 -20.16 1.59
CA ASP A 79 2.66 -18.81 1.78
C ASP A 79 3.70 -17.98 2.52
N GLN A 80 4.05 -16.84 1.95
CA GLN A 80 5.02 -15.89 2.48
C GLN A 80 4.33 -14.56 2.74
N PHE A 81 3.93 -14.33 3.99
CA PHE A 81 3.20 -13.12 4.37
C PHE A 81 4.05 -11.87 4.23
N PHE A 82 3.40 -10.74 4.00
CA PHE A 82 4.08 -9.47 3.95
C PHE A 82 4.59 -9.08 5.35
N LYS A 83 5.89 -9.03 5.49
CA LYS A 83 6.56 -8.50 6.67
C LYS A 83 6.46 -6.98 6.74
N LYS A 84 6.49 -6.34 5.58
CA LYS A 84 6.33 -4.90 5.39
C LYS A 84 5.62 -4.68 4.08
N ALA A 85 4.62 -3.80 4.07
CA ALA A 85 4.00 -3.33 2.84
C ALA A 85 3.56 -1.87 2.98
N LYS A 86 3.53 -1.17 1.86
CA LYS A 86 3.09 0.22 1.79
C LYS A 86 2.49 0.49 0.42
N LEU A 87 1.34 1.16 0.43
CA LEU A 87 0.72 1.75 -0.74
C LEU A 87 0.74 3.28 -0.59
N ASP A 88 1.27 3.98 -1.58
CA ASP A 88 1.29 5.44 -1.66
C ASP A 88 0.73 5.87 -3.02
N GLY A 89 -0.53 6.24 -3.04
CA GLY A 89 -1.30 6.39 -4.26
C GLY A 89 -1.36 5.08 -5.04
N LYS A 90 -0.67 5.01 -6.17
CA LYS A 90 -0.55 3.78 -6.97
C LYS A 90 0.77 3.04 -6.78
N ARG A 91 1.67 3.57 -5.96
CA ARG A 91 2.99 2.94 -5.70
C ARG A 91 2.86 1.92 -4.60
N LEU A 92 3.09 0.67 -4.96
CA LEU A 92 3.09 -0.47 -4.03
C LEU A 92 4.52 -0.96 -3.82
N ALA A 93 4.88 -1.15 -2.57
CA ALA A 93 6.11 -1.85 -2.18
C ALA A 93 5.79 -2.85 -1.07
N PHE A 94 6.38 -4.03 -1.15
CA PHE A 94 6.30 -5.02 -0.08
C PHE A 94 7.59 -5.83 0.06
N THR A 95 7.80 -6.38 1.24
CA THR A 95 8.83 -7.39 1.54
C THR A 95 8.14 -8.53 2.24
N THR A 96 8.39 -9.77 1.83
CA THR A 96 7.81 -10.96 2.47
C THR A 96 8.63 -11.44 3.66
N ASP A 97 8.02 -12.29 4.48
CA ASP A 97 8.75 -13.15 5.40
C ASP A 97 9.63 -14.14 4.64
N THR A 98 10.63 -14.66 5.32
CA THR A 98 11.53 -15.67 4.77
C THR A 98 10.97 -17.07 5.02
N VAL A 99 10.74 -17.84 3.96
CA VAL A 99 10.33 -19.25 4.04
C VAL A 99 11.34 -20.09 3.29
N HIS A 100 11.90 -21.10 3.93
CA HIS A 100 12.97 -21.97 3.42
C HIS A 100 14.17 -21.20 2.81
N GLY A 101 14.57 -20.10 3.49
CA GLY A 101 15.68 -19.26 3.06
C GLY A 101 15.36 -18.34 1.89
N VAL A 102 14.13 -18.30 1.40
CA VAL A 102 13.71 -17.45 0.27
C VAL A 102 12.79 -16.33 0.75
N TRP A 103 12.98 -15.11 0.24
CA TRP A 103 12.05 -13.99 0.40
C TRP A 103 12.06 -13.07 -0.81
N TYR A 104 11.06 -12.22 -0.89
CA TYR A 104 10.86 -11.31 -2.01
C TYR A 104 10.76 -9.86 -1.54
N GLU A 105 11.23 -8.96 -2.38
CA GLU A 105 10.93 -7.53 -2.31
C GLU A 105 10.35 -7.09 -3.65
N PHE A 106 9.20 -6.42 -3.61
CA PHE A 106 8.59 -5.80 -4.78
C PHE A 106 8.56 -4.28 -4.61
N LYS A 107 8.88 -3.59 -5.69
CA LYS A 107 8.71 -2.13 -5.80
C LYS A 107 8.14 -1.81 -7.17
N GLY A 108 6.96 -1.23 -7.19
CA GLY A 108 6.28 -0.96 -8.45
C GLY A 108 5.06 -0.07 -8.28
N ALA A 109 4.16 -0.16 -9.24
CA ALA A 109 2.91 0.57 -9.22
C ALA A 109 1.77 -0.27 -9.76
N VAL A 110 0.57 -0.02 -9.26
CA VAL A 110 -0.68 -0.52 -9.85
C VAL A 110 -0.96 0.29 -11.11
N LYS A 111 -1.19 -0.41 -12.21
CA LYS A 111 -1.54 0.16 -13.52
C LYS A 111 -2.88 -0.41 -13.98
N ARG A 112 -3.56 0.33 -14.84
CA ARG A 112 -4.67 -0.24 -15.64
C ARG A 112 -4.09 -1.21 -16.65
N GLY A 113 -4.68 -2.37 -16.74
CA GLY A 113 -4.37 -3.40 -17.73
C GLY A 113 -5.41 -3.47 -18.85
N GLU A 114 -5.59 -4.65 -19.42
CA GLU A 114 -6.42 -4.91 -20.59
C GLU A 114 -7.90 -5.11 -20.23
N GLY A 115 -8.22 -5.50 -18.98
CA GLY A 115 -9.58 -5.71 -18.50
C GLY A 115 -10.42 -4.44 -18.64
N LYS A 116 -11.65 -4.56 -19.16
CA LYS A 116 -12.54 -3.42 -19.46
C LYS A 116 -13.29 -2.97 -18.21
N ASN A 117 -13.81 -3.93 -17.47
CA ASN A 117 -14.61 -3.69 -16.28
C ASN A 117 -13.86 -4.08 -15.01
N LEU A 118 -14.23 -3.47 -13.89
CA LEU A 118 -13.74 -3.91 -12.59
C LEU A 118 -14.15 -5.37 -12.37
N GLY A 119 -13.18 -6.22 -12.04
CA GLY A 119 -13.39 -7.66 -11.93
C GLY A 119 -12.97 -8.47 -13.14
N ASP A 120 -12.76 -7.86 -14.29
CA ASP A 120 -12.17 -8.59 -15.43
C ASP A 120 -10.74 -9.00 -15.12
N GLU A 121 -10.29 -10.10 -15.72
CA GLU A 121 -8.87 -10.47 -15.70
C GLU A 121 -8.02 -9.32 -16.22
N ALA A 122 -6.87 -9.10 -15.60
CA ALA A 122 -5.94 -8.03 -15.93
C ALA A 122 -6.56 -6.62 -15.90
N TYR A 123 -7.63 -6.39 -15.10
CA TYR A 123 -8.12 -5.02 -14.88
C TYR A 123 -7.06 -4.15 -14.21
N TYR A 124 -6.36 -4.69 -13.21
CA TYR A 124 -5.16 -4.12 -12.66
C TYR A 124 -3.95 -4.98 -12.96
N VAL A 125 -2.79 -4.33 -13.04
CA VAL A 125 -1.49 -4.97 -13.22
C VAL A 125 -0.51 -4.35 -12.23
N LEU A 126 0.15 -5.18 -11.42
CA LEU A 126 1.28 -4.75 -10.59
C LEU A 126 2.53 -4.78 -11.47
N LYS A 127 2.98 -3.60 -11.91
CA LYS A 127 4.16 -3.47 -12.78
C LYS A 127 5.32 -2.85 -12.00
N GLY A 128 6.46 -3.53 -11.99
CA GLY A 128 7.64 -3.06 -11.27
C GLY A 128 8.78 -4.03 -11.28
N THR A 129 9.68 -3.90 -10.32
CA THR A 129 10.84 -4.76 -10.14
C THR A 129 10.62 -5.67 -8.94
N LEU A 130 10.86 -6.96 -9.14
CA LEU A 130 10.88 -7.98 -8.11
C LEU A 130 12.32 -8.41 -7.84
N MET A 131 12.73 -8.34 -6.57
CA MET A 131 13.96 -8.94 -6.07
C MET A 131 13.61 -10.24 -5.37
N GLN A 132 14.20 -11.33 -5.81
CA GLN A 132 14.16 -12.62 -5.12
C GLN A 132 15.49 -12.83 -4.42
N TYR A 133 15.46 -13.10 -3.15
CA TYR A 133 16.63 -13.45 -2.34
C TYR A 133 16.53 -14.92 -1.96
N SER A 134 17.65 -15.61 -1.97
CA SER A 134 17.77 -16.97 -1.45
C SER A 134 19.06 -17.13 -0.64
N THR A 135 18.95 -17.80 0.50
CA THR A 135 20.10 -18.10 1.37
C THR A 135 20.32 -19.61 1.37
N ASP A 136 21.52 -20.02 1.04
CA ASP A 136 21.91 -21.44 1.04
C ASP A 136 22.26 -21.97 2.44
N ALA A 137 22.57 -23.26 2.54
CA ALA A 137 22.95 -23.92 3.78
C ALA A 137 24.24 -23.31 4.41
N ASN A 138 25.08 -22.66 3.61
CA ASN A 138 26.31 -21.98 4.06
C ASN A 138 26.04 -20.54 4.48
N LYS A 139 24.77 -20.12 4.57
CA LYS A 139 24.33 -18.77 4.89
C LYS A 139 24.75 -17.70 3.85
N LYS A 140 25.10 -18.13 2.65
CA LYS A 140 25.35 -17.21 1.54
C LYS A 140 24.05 -16.81 0.89
N THR A 141 23.80 -15.50 0.83
CA THR A 141 22.61 -14.93 0.20
C THR A 141 22.92 -14.53 -1.23
N VAL A 142 22.05 -14.93 -2.14
CA VAL A 142 22.05 -14.53 -3.55
C VAL A 142 20.79 -13.73 -3.83
N ALA A 143 20.92 -12.67 -4.62
CA ALA A 143 19.81 -11.83 -5.05
C ALA A 143 19.65 -11.91 -6.57
N LYS A 144 18.39 -12.04 -7.04
CA LYS A 144 18.02 -12.03 -8.45
C LYS A 144 16.95 -10.96 -8.67
N SER A 145 17.25 -10.02 -9.56
CA SER A 145 16.32 -8.96 -9.96
C SER A 145 15.63 -9.30 -11.26
N ARG A 146 14.34 -8.96 -11.37
CA ARG A 146 13.59 -9.03 -12.62
C ARG A 146 12.49 -7.99 -12.67
N ASP A 147 12.20 -7.46 -13.85
CA ASP A 147 11.00 -6.68 -14.10
C ASP A 147 9.80 -7.61 -14.27
N VAL A 148 8.68 -7.22 -13.68
CA VAL A 148 7.47 -8.06 -13.65
C VAL A 148 6.22 -7.23 -13.95
N ALA A 149 5.20 -7.93 -14.43
CA ALA A 149 3.86 -7.40 -14.66
C ALA A 149 2.84 -8.46 -14.21
N PHE A 150 2.43 -8.41 -12.95
CA PHE A 150 1.50 -9.36 -12.38
C PHE A 150 0.07 -8.91 -12.68
N LYS A 151 -0.66 -9.68 -13.45
CA LYS A 151 -2.05 -9.42 -13.85
C LYS A 151 -3.01 -9.82 -12.74
N SER A 152 -4.03 -9.00 -12.45
CA SER A 152 -5.08 -9.39 -11.51
C SER A 152 -5.86 -10.58 -12.07
N PHE A 153 -6.23 -11.51 -11.18
CA PHE A 153 -7.22 -12.54 -11.53
C PHE A 153 -8.62 -11.93 -11.64
N PRO A 154 -9.52 -12.60 -12.37
CA PRO A 154 -10.91 -12.17 -12.38
C PRO A 154 -11.52 -12.25 -10.99
N GLN A 155 -12.37 -11.28 -10.67
CA GLN A 155 -13.10 -11.22 -9.41
C GLN A 155 -14.59 -11.22 -9.71
N ASP A 156 -15.33 -12.15 -9.11
CA ASP A 156 -16.79 -12.12 -9.15
C ASP A 156 -17.31 -11.16 -8.08
N PHE A 157 -17.66 -9.97 -8.48
CA PHE A 157 -18.31 -9.00 -7.58
C PHE A 157 -19.78 -9.33 -7.34
N GLY A 158 -20.23 -10.54 -7.70
CA GLY A 158 -21.58 -11.01 -7.50
C GLY A 158 -22.59 -9.95 -7.94
N ASN A 159 -23.03 -9.97 -9.18
CA ASN A 159 -24.26 -9.26 -9.53
C ASN A 159 -25.29 -9.73 -8.52
N GLY A 160 -25.78 -8.78 -7.69
CA GLY A 160 -26.65 -9.06 -6.55
C GLY A 160 -27.82 -9.98 -6.89
N PRO A 161 -28.60 -10.40 -5.88
CA PRO A 161 -29.48 -11.55 -5.97
C PRO A 161 -30.26 -11.55 -7.25
N ASP A 162 -30.07 -12.62 -8.02
CA ASP A 162 -30.88 -12.99 -9.15
C ASP A 162 -32.37 -12.71 -8.82
N LYS A 163 -32.92 -11.71 -9.44
CA LYS A 163 -34.38 -11.49 -9.40
C LYS A 163 -34.98 -12.67 -10.16
N ARG A 164 -35.20 -13.76 -9.45
CA ARG A 164 -36.08 -14.80 -9.92
C ARG A 164 -37.51 -14.25 -9.92
N ASP A 165 -37.96 -13.96 -11.11
CA ASP A 165 -39.38 -13.75 -11.43
C ASP A 165 -40.23 -14.94 -11.01
#